data_d2723d6dec91b4b68b8c0a0787db12a6
#
_entry.id   d2723d6dec91b4b68b8c0a0787db12a6
#
_cell.length_a   1.000
_cell.length_b   1.000
_cell.length_c   1.000
_cell.angle_alpha   90.00
_cell.angle_beta   90.00
_cell.angle_gamma   90.00
#
_symmetry.space_group_name_H-M   'P 1'
#
loop_
_entity.id
_entity.type
_entity.pdbx_description
1 polymer ?
#
loop_
_entity_poly.entity_id
_entity_poly.type
_entity_poly.pdbx_seq_one_letter_code
_entity_poly.pdbx_strand_id
1 'polypeptide(L)'
;MSVCCSKENSAGFIWLLSESGTVDYSAQDVQLGYKVILDNGSSVSVTTDADWIKIGTPGESYATISVSRNDSRKESRTAEITVGYGDMAPLTYTLTQGYLRQEIVLSRLSESVDCQAQEIFLPCEILNPIDGEEFNAETEQEWFEIILEQERGGIRLQIPENATAEDRVAEITFTYEYAETKTLALVQKTVKEYEVINGIKWAVNNCGDPSSPLGSYYNWKERETACPDGWRPATSKEMEKLFYYGSAWTSHNGVSGRWYSGMNKYAENVPQIFLPAAGGCWFGEFREVGQCGYYWTDALFNSGDNASGYGVKDYAIQIGVGLSTRDNSRYSLRCVQDL
;
A
#
# COMPACT_ATOMS: atom_id res chain seq x y z
N MET A 1 -90.01 26.15 -11.07
CA MET A 1 -89.14 25.03 -11.39
C MET A 1 -87.76 25.31 -10.77
N SER A 2 -87.51 24.65 -9.64
CA SER A 2 -86.19 24.79 -8.97
C SER A 2 -85.31 23.69 -9.52
N VAL A 3 -84.29 24.09 -10.24
CA VAL A 3 -83.22 23.15 -10.72
C VAL A 3 -82.27 22.88 -9.55
N CYS A 4 -82.51 21.70 -8.97
CA CYS A 4 -81.54 21.19 -7.96
C CYS A 4 -80.27 20.78 -8.69
N CYS A 5 -79.22 21.62 -8.63
CA CYS A 5 -77.90 21.22 -9.06
C CYS A 5 -77.32 20.22 -8.03
N SER A 6 -77.39 18.93 -8.35
CA SER A 6 -76.64 17.92 -7.63
C SER A 6 -75.17 18.23 -7.84
N LYS A 7 -74.42 18.60 -6.77
CA LYS A 7 -72.97 18.58 -6.77
C LYS A 7 -72.54 17.13 -7.06
N GLU A 8 -72.09 16.88 -8.28
CA GLU A 8 -71.30 15.67 -8.52
C GLU A 8 -70.08 15.71 -7.57
N ASN A 9 -70.04 14.79 -6.63
CA ASN A 9 -68.88 14.57 -5.78
C ASN A 9 -67.77 14.10 -6.71
N SER A 10 -66.91 15.01 -7.16
CA SER A 10 -65.71 14.62 -7.84
C SER A 10 -64.86 13.81 -6.85
N ALA A 11 -64.49 12.59 -7.23
CA ALA A 11 -63.62 11.77 -6.42
C ALA A 11 -62.28 12.52 -6.13
N GLY A 12 -61.92 12.64 -4.86
CA GLY A 12 -60.64 13.25 -4.47
C GLY A 12 -59.45 12.40 -4.95
N PHE A 13 -58.36 13.04 -5.26
CA PHE A 13 -57.16 12.36 -5.76
C PHE A 13 -55.89 12.86 -5.06
N ILE A 14 -55.05 11.92 -4.62
CA ILE A 14 -53.77 12.19 -4.00
C ILE A 14 -52.67 11.46 -4.76
N TRP A 15 -51.45 12.03 -4.77
CA TRP A 15 -50.28 11.48 -5.41
C TRP A 15 -49.09 11.55 -4.44
N LEU A 16 -48.27 10.48 -4.31
CA LEU A 16 -47.03 10.50 -3.61
C LEU A 16 -45.94 11.14 -4.47
N LEU A 17 -45.07 11.98 -3.86
CA LEU A 17 -43.91 12.55 -4.55
C LEU A 17 -42.81 11.52 -4.76
N SER A 18 -42.78 10.46 -3.94
CA SER A 18 -41.91 9.29 -4.09
C SER A 18 -42.68 8.06 -3.53
N GLU A 19 -42.44 6.89 -4.09
CA GLU A 19 -43.01 5.63 -3.60
C GLU A 19 -42.11 4.93 -2.55
N SER A 20 -40.85 5.41 -2.38
CA SER A 20 -39.91 4.86 -1.41
C SER A 20 -38.91 5.89 -0.92
N GLY A 21 -38.27 5.59 0.19
CA GLY A 21 -37.17 6.36 0.75
C GLY A 21 -36.21 5.48 1.54
N THR A 22 -34.97 5.95 1.69
CA THR A 22 -33.96 5.32 2.51
C THR A 22 -33.38 6.33 3.49
N VAL A 23 -33.06 5.88 4.70
CA VAL A 23 -32.43 6.66 5.76
C VAL A 23 -31.33 5.85 6.40
N ASP A 24 -30.39 6.51 7.05
CA ASP A 24 -29.34 5.84 7.81
C ASP A 24 -29.90 5.22 9.10
N TYR A 25 -29.03 4.62 9.91
CA TYR A 25 -29.41 3.94 11.14
C TYR A 25 -29.87 4.88 12.26
N SER A 26 -29.58 6.19 12.19
CA SER A 26 -29.84 7.15 13.27
C SER A 26 -31.33 7.46 13.42
N ALA A 27 -31.70 7.90 14.62
CA ALA A 27 -33.04 8.47 14.84
C ALA A 27 -33.15 9.81 14.12
N GLN A 28 -34.20 9.98 13.31
CA GLN A 28 -34.38 11.18 12.50
C GLN A 28 -35.84 11.37 12.06
N ASP A 29 -36.15 12.58 11.60
CA ASP A 29 -37.41 12.91 11.02
C ASP A 29 -37.31 12.91 9.47
N VAL A 30 -38.27 12.29 8.83
CA VAL A 30 -38.39 12.18 7.36
C VAL A 30 -39.70 12.84 6.94
N GLN A 31 -39.72 13.52 5.82
CA GLN A 31 -40.95 14.07 5.21
C GLN A 31 -41.41 13.14 4.11
N LEU A 32 -42.60 12.53 4.33
CA LEU A 32 -43.35 11.82 3.29
C LEU A 32 -44.17 12.85 2.53
N GLY A 33 -43.69 13.23 1.35
CA GLY A 33 -44.31 14.25 0.52
C GLY A 33 -45.44 13.68 -0.35
N TYR A 34 -46.53 14.44 -0.44
CA TYR A 34 -47.66 14.14 -1.30
C TYR A 34 -48.28 15.41 -1.86
N LYS A 35 -49.15 15.25 -2.86
CA LYS A 35 -49.91 16.33 -3.46
C LYS A 35 -51.37 15.91 -3.64
N VAL A 36 -52.29 16.66 -3.03
CA VAL A 36 -53.70 16.53 -3.32
C VAL A 36 -54.01 17.27 -4.62
N ILE A 37 -54.49 16.55 -5.63
CA ILE A 37 -54.73 17.10 -6.98
C ILE A 37 -56.20 17.53 -7.13
N LEU A 38 -57.12 16.73 -6.61
CA LEU A 38 -58.55 17.05 -6.54
C LEU A 38 -58.96 17.03 -5.07
N ASP A 39 -59.16 18.21 -4.50
CA ASP A 39 -59.59 18.36 -3.11
C ASP A 39 -61.10 18.28 -3.03
N ASN A 40 -61.58 17.24 -2.37
CA ASN A 40 -62.98 17.03 -2.08
C ASN A 40 -63.33 17.29 -0.62
N GLY A 41 -62.42 17.88 0.17
CA GLY A 41 -62.58 18.15 1.60
C GLY A 41 -62.29 16.95 2.51
N SER A 42 -61.77 15.83 1.96
CA SER A 42 -61.34 14.70 2.77
C SER A 42 -60.00 14.99 3.47
N SER A 43 -59.74 14.29 4.57
CA SER A 43 -58.46 14.35 5.27
C SER A 43 -57.48 13.32 4.72
N VAL A 44 -56.19 13.69 4.66
CA VAL A 44 -55.15 12.71 4.40
C VAL A 44 -54.92 11.90 5.67
N SER A 45 -54.86 10.58 5.54
CA SER A 45 -54.47 9.65 6.61
C SER A 45 -53.13 8.99 6.27
N VAL A 46 -52.26 8.86 7.26
CA VAL A 46 -50.95 8.17 7.11
C VAL A 46 -50.84 7.20 8.27
N THR A 47 -50.65 5.93 7.99
CA THR A 47 -50.58 4.87 9.00
C THR A 47 -49.47 3.86 8.68
N THR A 48 -49.00 3.17 9.71
CA THR A 48 -48.04 2.04 9.58
C THR A 48 -48.19 1.13 10.79
N ASP A 49 -47.87 -0.13 10.61
CA ASP A 49 -47.82 -1.12 11.70
C ASP A 49 -46.40 -1.23 12.32
N ALA A 50 -45.41 -0.50 11.78
CA ALA A 50 -44.05 -0.53 12.28
C ALA A 50 -43.92 0.24 13.61
N ASP A 51 -43.56 -0.46 14.67
CA ASP A 51 -43.40 0.08 16.04
C ASP A 51 -42.26 1.08 16.19
N TRP A 52 -41.28 1.07 15.28
CA TRP A 52 -40.15 1.97 15.23
C TRP A 52 -40.40 3.30 14.50
N ILE A 53 -41.64 3.48 14.00
CA ILE A 53 -42.11 4.68 13.27
C ILE A 53 -43.24 5.35 14.05
N LYS A 54 -43.12 6.67 14.20
CA LYS A 54 -44.21 7.55 14.68
C LYS A 54 -44.61 8.49 13.58
N ILE A 55 -45.89 8.49 13.26
CA ILE A 55 -46.49 9.40 12.26
C ILE A 55 -46.99 10.67 12.94
N GLY A 56 -46.51 11.82 12.49
CA GLY A 56 -47.04 13.12 12.86
C GLY A 56 -48.35 13.41 12.16
N THR A 57 -49.04 14.49 12.59
CA THR A 57 -50.29 14.92 11.93
C THR A 57 -49.98 15.30 10.47
N PRO A 58 -50.69 14.70 9.48
CA PRO A 58 -50.54 15.05 8.08
C PRO A 58 -50.85 16.54 7.84
N GLY A 59 -49.99 17.23 7.12
CA GLY A 59 -50.15 18.61 6.68
C GLY A 59 -50.79 18.71 5.28
N GLU A 60 -50.66 19.87 4.65
CA GLU A 60 -51.21 20.07 3.29
C GLU A 60 -50.42 19.33 2.20
N SER A 61 -49.12 19.11 2.38
CA SER A 61 -48.22 18.57 1.35
C SER A 61 -47.25 17.49 1.83
N TYR A 62 -47.20 17.22 3.12
CA TYR A 62 -46.34 16.19 3.70
C TYR A 62 -46.86 15.72 5.06
N ALA A 63 -46.45 14.52 5.45
CA ALA A 63 -46.49 14.03 6.82
C ALA A 63 -45.07 13.85 7.35
N THR A 64 -44.80 14.27 8.59
CA THR A 64 -43.55 13.97 9.26
C THR A 64 -43.59 12.55 9.78
N ILE A 65 -42.54 11.79 9.48
CA ILE A 65 -42.29 10.44 9.96
C ILE A 65 -41.07 10.48 10.85
N SER A 66 -41.27 10.26 12.14
CA SER A 66 -40.11 10.16 13.08
C SER A 66 -39.73 8.70 13.21
N VAL A 67 -38.52 8.38 12.83
CA VAL A 67 -37.93 7.02 12.94
C VAL A 67 -37.05 6.93 14.16
N SER A 68 -37.15 5.85 14.93
CA SER A 68 -36.23 5.55 16.02
C SER A 68 -34.90 5.01 15.45
N ARG A 69 -33.82 5.07 16.25
CA ARG A 69 -32.52 4.47 15.87
C ARG A 69 -32.67 2.97 15.61
N ASN A 70 -32.04 2.48 14.54
CA ASN A 70 -31.87 1.05 14.31
C ASN A 70 -30.57 0.59 14.98
N ASP A 71 -30.70 -0.11 16.10
CA ASP A 71 -29.55 -0.65 16.86
C ASP A 71 -29.03 -1.98 16.31
N SER A 72 -29.63 -2.50 15.23
CA SER A 72 -29.09 -3.67 14.53
C SER A 72 -27.69 -3.38 14.01
N ARG A 73 -26.82 -4.35 14.10
CA ARG A 73 -25.46 -4.31 13.54
C ARG A 73 -25.31 -5.17 12.28
N LYS A 74 -26.40 -5.82 11.87
CA LYS A 74 -26.41 -6.76 10.74
C LYS A 74 -27.40 -6.41 9.66
N GLU A 75 -28.56 -5.87 10.03
CA GLU A 75 -29.71 -5.82 9.14
C GLU A 75 -30.37 -4.45 9.12
N SER A 76 -30.69 -3.99 7.91
CA SER A 76 -31.60 -2.90 7.69
C SER A 76 -33.03 -3.36 8.01
N ARG A 77 -33.92 -2.41 8.30
CA ARG A 77 -35.35 -2.66 8.49
C ARG A 77 -36.16 -1.87 7.49
N THR A 78 -37.31 -2.43 7.09
CA THR A 78 -38.21 -1.83 6.10
C THR A 78 -39.59 -1.79 6.66
N ALA A 79 -40.34 -0.71 6.38
CA ALA A 79 -41.73 -0.55 6.73
C ALA A 79 -42.51 -0.08 5.54
N GLU A 80 -43.76 -0.55 5.45
CA GLU A 80 -44.77 0.01 4.57
C GLU A 80 -45.62 1.05 5.32
N ILE A 81 -45.81 2.19 4.68
CA ILE A 81 -46.57 3.31 5.20
C ILE A 81 -47.73 3.53 4.24
N THR A 82 -48.94 3.38 4.74
CA THR A 82 -50.15 3.53 3.98
C THR A 82 -50.64 4.98 4.02
N VAL A 83 -50.91 5.56 2.85
CA VAL A 83 -51.44 6.90 2.68
C VAL A 83 -52.82 6.82 2.06
N GLY A 84 -53.81 7.23 2.82
CA GLY A 84 -55.21 7.24 2.39
C GLY A 84 -55.74 8.66 2.18
N TYR A 85 -56.71 8.83 1.25
CA TYR A 85 -57.42 10.08 1.00
C TYR A 85 -58.84 9.78 0.50
N GLY A 86 -59.85 10.10 1.31
CA GLY A 86 -61.25 9.83 0.99
C GLY A 86 -61.52 8.35 0.67
N ASP A 87 -62.28 8.08 -0.38
CA ASP A 87 -62.62 6.72 -0.84
C ASP A 87 -61.62 6.16 -1.86
N MET A 88 -60.48 6.84 -2.07
CA MET A 88 -59.43 6.38 -2.98
C MET A 88 -58.75 5.13 -2.44
N ALA A 89 -58.36 4.23 -3.34
CA ALA A 89 -57.49 3.12 -2.95
C ALA A 89 -56.21 3.67 -2.29
N PRO A 90 -55.79 3.14 -1.13
CA PRO A 90 -54.65 3.65 -0.43
C PRO A 90 -53.36 3.46 -1.23
N LEU A 91 -52.45 4.40 -1.09
CA LEU A 91 -51.10 4.36 -1.66
C LEU A 91 -50.13 3.82 -0.63
N THR A 92 -49.10 3.14 -1.08
CA THR A 92 -48.06 2.59 -0.22
C THR A 92 -46.72 3.34 -0.46
N TYR A 93 -46.09 3.76 0.63
CA TYR A 93 -44.74 4.28 0.65
C TYR A 93 -43.84 3.31 1.42
N THR A 94 -42.73 2.90 0.84
CA THR A 94 -41.78 1.98 1.48
C THR A 94 -40.57 2.75 2.06
N LEU A 95 -40.40 2.65 3.38
CA LEU A 95 -39.25 3.26 4.06
C LEU A 95 -38.25 2.19 4.50
N THR A 96 -37.01 2.29 4.05
CA THR A 96 -35.92 1.44 4.49
C THR A 96 -34.94 2.22 5.38
N GLN A 97 -34.66 1.70 6.56
CA GLN A 97 -33.63 2.26 7.46
C GLN A 97 -32.42 1.34 7.51
N GLY A 98 -31.23 1.91 7.26
CA GLY A 98 -29.95 1.24 7.38
C GLY A 98 -29.65 0.74 8.80
N TYR A 99 -28.55 0.05 8.96
CA TYR A 99 -28.05 -0.47 10.25
C TYR A 99 -26.68 0.11 10.58
N LEU A 100 -26.27 -0.02 11.84
CA LEU A 100 -24.97 0.44 12.33
C LEU A 100 -23.88 -0.57 11.93
N ARG A 101 -23.30 -0.38 10.75
CA ARG A 101 -22.28 -1.27 10.19
C ARG A 101 -20.94 -1.08 10.91
N GLN A 102 -20.32 -2.18 11.30
CA GLN A 102 -18.91 -2.23 11.67
C GLN A 102 -18.05 -2.37 10.43
N GLU A 103 -16.88 -1.72 10.44
CA GLU A 103 -15.98 -1.82 9.31
C GLU A 103 -14.52 -1.85 9.81
N ILE A 104 -13.73 -2.76 9.24
CA ILE A 104 -12.28 -2.79 9.42
C ILE A 104 -11.66 -1.89 8.35
N VAL A 105 -10.91 -0.87 8.77
CA VAL A 105 -10.20 0.04 7.89
C VAL A 105 -8.70 -0.18 8.04
N LEU A 106 -8.08 -0.70 7.00
CA LEU A 106 -6.64 -0.85 6.89
C LEU A 106 -6.06 0.31 6.06
N SER A 107 -4.94 0.89 6.50
CA SER A 107 -4.27 1.97 5.76
C SER A 107 -3.76 1.53 4.39
N ARG A 108 -3.54 0.21 4.20
CA ARG A 108 -3.12 -0.45 2.96
C ARG A 108 -3.50 -1.92 2.97
N LEU A 109 -3.62 -2.53 1.78
CA LEU A 109 -3.95 -3.95 1.62
C LEU A 109 -2.73 -4.80 1.20
N SER A 110 -1.58 -4.17 1.02
CA SER A 110 -0.33 -4.85 0.75
C SER A 110 0.85 -4.13 1.39
N GLU A 111 1.84 -4.91 1.80
CA GLU A 111 3.10 -4.44 2.37
C GLU A 111 4.25 -5.22 1.75
N SER A 112 5.33 -4.53 1.37
CA SER A 112 6.54 -5.16 0.88
C SER A 112 7.73 -4.66 1.69
N VAL A 113 8.48 -5.58 2.26
CA VAL A 113 9.64 -5.32 3.10
C VAL A 113 10.89 -5.95 2.48
N ASP A 114 12.05 -5.44 2.83
CA ASP A 114 13.32 -6.03 2.40
C ASP A 114 13.66 -7.33 3.15
N CYS A 115 14.79 -7.93 2.84
CA CYS A 115 15.23 -9.18 3.43
C CYS A 115 15.69 -9.07 4.89
N GLN A 116 15.96 -7.86 5.39
CA GLN A 116 16.52 -7.67 6.72
C GLN A 116 15.49 -7.91 7.83
N ALA A 117 15.98 -8.31 9.02
CA ALA A 117 15.15 -8.36 10.21
C ALA A 117 14.64 -6.98 10.56
N GLN A 118 13.32 -6.83 10.77
CA GLN A 118 12.70 -5.55 11.03
C GLN A 118 11.38 -5.68 11.79
N GLU A 119 10.94 -4.58 12.38
CA GLU A 119 9.62 -4.43 12.96
C GLU A 119 8.84 -3.38 12.18
N ILE A 120 7.58 -3.69 11.87
CA ILE A 120 6.68 -2.72 11.24
C ILE A 120 5.37 -2.65 12.01
N PHE A 121 4.77 -1.47 12.07
CA PHE A 121 3.44 -1.24 12.62
C PHE A 121 2.44 -1.02 11.49
N LEU A 122 1.32 -1.76 11.55
CA LEU A 122 0.22 -1.68 10.59
C LEU A 122 -1.02 -1.17 11.33
N PRO A 123 -1.47 0.07 11.05
CA PRO A 123 -2.70 0.60 11.64
C PRO A 123 -3.93 -0.18 11.17
N CYS A 124 -4.84 -0.45 12.11
CA CYS A 124 -6.15 -1.04 11.89
C CYS A 124 -7.17 -0.23 12.71
N GLU A 125 -8.07 0.45 12.04
CA GLU A 125 -9.16 1.20 12.66
C GLU A 125 -10.47 0.41 12.53
N ILE A 126 -11.23 0.38 13.60
CA ILE A 126 -12.59 -0.17 13.59
C ILE A 126 -13.59 0.98 13.63
N LEU A 127 -14.39 1.10 12.58
CA LEU A 127 -15.50 2.04 12.56
C LEU A 127 -16.69 1.46 13.33
N ASN A 128 -17.33 2.28 14.15
CA ASN A 128 -18.44 1.92 15.01
C ASN A 128 -18.14 0.73 15.95
N PRO A 129 -17.05 0.79 16.74
CA PRO A 129 -16.62 -0.33 17.56
C PRO A 129 -17.71 -0.74 18.58
N ILE A 130 -17.64 -1.97 19.05
CA ILE A 130 -18.47 -2.52 20.10
C ILE A 130 -17.67 -2.46 21.40
N ASP A 131 -18.25 -1.92 22.46
CA ASP A 131 -17.59 -1.81 23.76
C ASP A 131 -17.15 -3.19 24.26
N GLY A 132 -15.86 -3.32 24.56
CA GLY A 132 -15.25 -4.56 25.07
C GLY A 132 -14.91 -5.60 24.01
N GLU A 133 -15.21 -5.34 22.73
CA GLU A 133 -14.78 -6.22 21.63
C GLU A 133 -13.43 -5.77 21.07
N GLU A 134 -12.59 -6.74 20.74
CA GLU A 134 -11.26 -6.54 20.16
C GLU A 134 -11.21 -7.12 18.75
N PHE A 135 -10.46 -6.50 17.84
CA PHE A 135 -10.18 -7.09 16.54
C PHE A 135 -9.14 -8.22 16.70
N ASN A 136 -9.16 -9.17 15.77
CA ASN A 136 -8.14 -10.20 15.66
C ASN A 136 -7.40 -10.07 14.31
N ALA A 137 -6.13 -10.52 14.29
CA ALA A 137 -5.33 -10.64 13.09
C ALA A 137 -4.53 -11.93 13.15
N GLU A 138 -4.62 -12.76 12.12
CA GLU A 138 -4.01 -14.07 12.06
C GLU A 138 -3.43 -14.38 10.68
N THR A 139 -2.51 -15.33 10.62
CA THR A 139 -1.89 -15.84 9.41
C THR A 139 -1.61 -17.34 9.54
N GLU A 140 -1.56 -18.05 8.41
CA GLU A 140 -1.10 -19.45 8.35
C GLU A 140 0.44 -19.58 8.31
N GLN A 141 1.16 -18.46 8.20
CA GLN A 141 2.62 -18.45 8.06
C GLN A 141 3.32 -18.33 9.41
N GLU A 142 4.39 -19.11 9.60
CA GLU A 142 5.15 -19.18 10.87
C GLU A 142 6.47 -18.38 10.82
N TRP A 143 6.79 -17.73 9.69
CA TRP A 143 8.08 -17.05 9.54
C TRP A 143 8.15 -15.62 10.09
N PHE A 144 7.07 -15.11 10.68
CA PHE A 144 7.02 -13.84 11.41
C PHE A 144 5.99 -13.92 12.52
N GLU A 145 6.04 -12.98 13.46
CA GLU A 145 5.11 -12.90 14.58
C GLU A 145 4.18 -11.70 14.45
N ILE A 146 2.90 -11.91 14.76
CA ILE A 146 1.88 -10.86 14.84
C ILE A 146 1.64 -10.53 16.32
N ILE A 147 1.81 -9.27 16.71
CA ILE A 147 1.53 -8.75 18.03
C ILE A 147 0.38 -7.77 17.93
N LEU A 148 -0.75 -8.11 18.55
CA LEU A 148 -1.93 -7.23 18.60
C LEU A 148 -1.65 -6.06 19.54
N GLU A 149 -1.81 -4.83 19.04
CA GLU A 149 -1.66 -3.59 19.82
C GLU A 149 -2.99 -2.82 19.80
N GLN A 150 -4.01 -3.37 20.48
CA GLN A 150 -5.39 -2.86 20.50
C GLN A 150 -5.45 -1.38 20.94
N GLU A 151 -4.75 -1.03 22.00
CA GLU A 151 -4.71 0.35 22.51
C GLU A 151 -4.10 1.35 21.51
N ARG A 152 -3.20 0.88 20.66
CA ARG A 152 -2.54 1.66 19.62
C ARG A 152 -3.33 1.68 18.31
N GLY A 153 -4.33 0.82 18.20
CA GLY A 153 -5.14 0.67 16.99
C GLY A 153 -4.39 0.02 15.84
N GLY A 154 -3.86 -1.18 16.03
CA GLY A 154 -3.18 -1.91 14.97
C GLY A 154 -2.45 -3.16 15.42
N ILE A 155 -1.58 -3.63 14.53
CA ILE A 155 -0.69 -4.77 14.81
C ILE A 155 0.76 -4.36 14.60
N ARG A 156 1.67 -5.00 15.34
CA ARG A 156 3.10 -4.96 15.08
C ARG A 156 3.55 -6.32 14.57
N LEU A 157 4.29 -6.31 13.46
CA LEU A 157 4.91 -7.50 12.90
C LEU A 157 6.38 -7.52 13.30
N GLN A 158 6.83 -8.64 13.88
CA GLN A 158 8.25 -8.94 14.07
C GLN A 158 8.68 -9.88 12.95
N ILE A 159 9.49 -9.35 12.03
CA ILE A 159 9.88 -10.03 10.80
C ILE A 159 11.38 -10.34 10.91
N PRO A 160 11.78 -11.61 11.01
CA PRO A 160 13.19 -11.99 10.99
C PRO A 160 13.79 -11.85 9.59
N GLU A 161 15.11 -11.92 9.48
CA GLU A 161 15.83 -11.91 8.22
C GLU A 161 15.36 -13.05 7.30
N ASN A 162 15.15 -12.71 6.01
CA ASN A 162 14.94 -13.70 4.96
C ASN A 162 16.29 -14.08 4.34
N ALA A 163 16.93 -15.10 4.88
CA ALA A 163 18.18 -15.66 4.33
C ALA A 163 17.95 -16.71 3.23
N THR A 164 16.72 -16.89 2.77
CA THR A 164 16.39 -17.85 1.70
C THR A 164 16.60 -17.24 0.32
N ALA A 165 16.67 -18.08 -0.71
CA ALA A 165 16.81 -17.62 -2.10
C ALA A 165 15.48 -17.16 -2.75
N GLU A 166 14.38 -17.16 -1.99
CA GLU A 166 13.05 -16.84 -2.51
C GLU A 166 12.35 -15.79 -1.65
N ASP A 167 11.49 -15.00 -2.28
CA ASP A 167 10.61 -14.08 -1.56
C ASP A 167 9.65 -14.90 -0.68
N ARG A 168 9.40 -14.44 0.54
CA ARG A 168 8.38 -15.00 1.42
C ARG A 168 7.09 -14.20 1.25
N VAL A 169 5.97 -14.91 1.15
CA VAL A 169 4.65 -14.31 0.98
C VAL A 169 3.74 -14.79 2.10
N ALA A 170 2.93 -13.89 2.64
CA ALA A 170 1.92 -14.20 3.63
C ALA A 170 0.66 -13.38 3.37
N GLU A 171 -0.47 -13.93 3.81
CA GLU A 171 -1.71 -13.19 3.98
C GLU A 171 -2.00 -13.05 5.47
N ILE A 172 -2.36 -11.84 5.90
CA ILE A 172 -2.80 -11.54 7.26
C ILE A 172 -4.27 -11.22 7.19
N THR A 173 -5.08 -12.03 7.87
CA THR A 173 -6.54 -11.92 7.89
C THR A 173 -6.97 -11.17 9.15
N PHE A 174 -7.67 -10.05 8.98
CA PHE A 174 -8.25 -9.24 10.05
C PHE A 174 -9.72 -9.55 10.20
N THR A 175 -10.16 -9.82 11.42
CA THR A 175 -11.56 -10.10 11.75
C THR A 175 -12.01 -9.22 12.91
N TYR A 176 -13.29 -8.85 12.86
CA TYR A 176 -13.97 -8.12 13.91
C TYR A 176 -15.46 -8.48 13.87
N GLU A 177 -16.11 -8.46 15.03
CA GLU A 177 -17.53 -8.85 15.15
C GLU A 177 -18.42 -8.00 14.24
N TYR A 178 -19.25 -8.66 13.43
CA TYR A 178 -20.13 -8.08 12.40
C TYR A 178 -19.47 -7.26 11.28
N ALA A 179 -18.15 -7.17 11.23
CA ALA A 179 -17.44 -6.54 10.11
C ALA A 179 -17.13 -7.55 9.00
N GLU A 180 -16.98 -7.04 7.80
CA GLU A 180 -16.43 -7.82 6.70
C GLU A 180 -14.94 -8.05 6.93
N THR A 181 -14.50 -9.30 6.82
CA THR A 181 -13.09 -9.69 6.91
C THR A 181 -12.23 -8.93 5.92
N LYS A 182 -11.06 -8.47 6.35
CA LYS A 182 -10.05 -7.83 5.48
C LYS A 182 -8.77 -8.64 5.47
N THR A 183 -8.10 -8.64 4.33
CA THR A 183 -6.82 -9.33 4.14
C THR A 183 -5.75 -8.35 3.70
N LEU A 184 -4.54 -8.49 4.26
CA LEU A 184 -3.35 -7.76 3.88
C LEU A 184 -2.32 -8.76 3.34
N ALA A 185 -1.79 -8.51 2.14
CA ALA A 185 -0.70 -9.28 1.57
C ALA A 185 0.65 -8.73 2.07
N LEU A 186 1.47 -9.59 2.67
CA LEU A 186 2.84 -9.28 3.09
C LEU A 186 3.84 -10.01 2.22
N VAL A 187 4.81 -9.27 1.68
CA VAL A 187 5.92 -9.84 0.90
C VAL A 187 7.24 -9.44 1.54
N GLN A 188 8.02 -10.41 2.00
CA GLN A 188 9.42 -10.17 2.38
C GLN A 188 10.33 -10.62 1.24
N LYS A 189 11.11 -9.67 0.72
CA LYS A 189 12.03 -9.92 -0.39
C LYS A 189 13.15 -10.87 0.03
N THR A 190 13.67 -11.60 -0.95
CA THR A 190 14.88 -12.41 -0.78
C THR A 190 16.14 -11.55 -0.76
N VAL A 191 17.24 -12.08 -0.26
CA VAL A 191 18.57 -11.53 -0.49
C VAL A 191 18.90 -11.75 -1.96
N LYS A 192 18.89 -10.67 -2.74
CA LYS A 192 19.39 -10.75 -4.12
C LYS A 192 20.91 -10.88 -4.12
N GLU A 193 21.41 -11.95 -4.67
CA GLU A 193 22.85 -12.11 -4.87
C GLU A 193 23.37 -11.34 -6.10
N TYR A 194 22.52 -11.18 -7.11
CA TYR A 194 22.86 -10.48 -8.35
C TYR A 194 21.67 -9.78 -9.00
N GLU A 195 21.96 -8.81 -9.86
CA GLU A 195 21.04 -8.22 -10.83
C GLU A 195 21.51 -8.49 -12.25
N VAL A 196 20.58 -8.72 -13.17
CA VAL A 196 20.90 -8.86 -14.59
C VAL A 196 20.82 -7.50 -15.27
N ILE A 197 21.97 -6.95 -15.65
CA ILE A 197 22.07 -5.65 -16.31
C ILE A 197 22.86 -5.80 -17.61
N ASN A 198 22.30 -5.38 -18.73
CA ASN A 198 22.90 -5.48 -20.07
C ASN A 198 23.33 -6.92 -20.45
N GLY A 199 22.58 -7.95 -20.01
CA GLY A 199 22.86 -9.34 -20.30
C GLY A 199 23.98 -9.97 -19.46
N ILE A 200 24.36 -9.31 -18.37
CA ILE A 200 25.40 -9.77 -17.42
C ILE A 200 24.78 -9.83 -16.04
N LYS A 201 25.08 -10.86 -15.25
CA LYS A 201 24.78 -10.92 -13.82
C LYS A 201 25.81 -10.10 -13.07
N TRP A 202 25.36 -9.11 -12.33
CA TRP A 202 26.19 -8.26 -11.46
C TRP A 202 25.93 -8.62 -10.02
N ALA A 203 26.93 -9.00 -9.26
CA ALA A 203 26.80 -9.18 -7.83
C ALA A 203 26.24 -7.89 -7.18
N VAL A 204 25.27 -8.00 -6.28
CA VAL A 204 24.66 -6.80 -5.64
C VAL A 204 25.61 -6.16 -4.63
N ASN A 205 26.53 -6.93 -4.04
CA ASN A 205 27.54 -6.47 -3.09
C ASN A 205 28.95 -6.43 -3.70
N ASN A 206 29.83 -5.63 -3.12
CA ASN A 206 31.25 -5.73 -3.42
C ASN A 206 31.80 -7.09 -2.98
N CYS A 207 32.81 -7.59 -3.69
CA CYS A 207 33.44 -8.84 -3.36
C CYS A 207 34.08 -8.81 -1.96
N GLY A 208 34.05 -9.96 -1.25
CA GLY A 208 34.74 -10.17 0.02
C GLY A 208 33.82 -10.33 1.21
N ASP A 209 34.10 -9.66 2.32
CA ASP A 209 33.37 -9.82 3.59
C ASP A 209 31.90 -9.45 3.46
N PRO A 210 30.98 -10.41 3.59
CA PRO A 210 29.56 -10.15 3.46
C PRO A 210 28.98 -9.33 4.63
N SER A 211 29.66 -9.26 5.76
CA SER A 211 29.26 -8.43 6.90
C SER A 211 29.62 -6.96 6.72
N SER A 212 30.50 -6.64 5.75
CA SER A 212 30.89 -5.28 5.43
C SER A 212 30.11 -4.75 4.24
N PRO A 213 29.35 -3.66 4.37
CA PRO A 213 28.66 -3.04 3.25
C PRO A 213 29.62 -2.47 2.18
N LEU A 214 30.91 -2.39 2.48
CA LEU A 214 31.96 -1.95 1.56
C LEU A 214 32.64 -3.14 0.86
N GLY A 215 32.43 -4.37 1.33
CA GLY A 215 33.17 -5.56 0.92
C GLY A 215 34.62 -5.57 1.40
N SER A 216 35.49 -6.25 0.67
CA SER A 216 36.95 -6.29 0.94
C SER A 216 37.71 -5.52 -0.13
N TYR A 217 39.03 -5.29 0.15
CA TYR A 217 39.90 -4.56 -0.74
C TYR A 217 41.07 -5.47 -1.22
N TYR A 218 41.30 -5.45 -2.51
CA TYR A 218 42.23 -6.35 -3.18
C TYR A 218 43.36 -5.57 -3.85
N ASN A 219 44.57 -6.12 -3.84
CA ASN A 219 45.59 -5.62 -4.71
C ASN A 219 45.41 -6.11 -6.16
N TRP A 220 46.26 -5.65 -7.08
CA TRP A 220 46.13 -5.95 -8.50
C TRP A 220 46.18 -7.45 -8.82
N LYS A 221 47.02 -8.22 -8.12
CA LYS A 221 47.16 -9.69 -8.33
C LYS A 221 46.00 -10.45 -7.68
N GLU A 222 45.64 -10.09 -6.46
CA GLU A 222 44.56 -10.75 -5.72
C GLU A 222 43.23 -10.66 -6.44
N ARG A 223 42.96 -9.58 -7.21
CA ARG A 223 41.67 -9.39 -7.92
C ARG A 223 41.35 -10.52 -8.87
N GLU A 224 42.33 -11.22 -9.46
CA GLU A 224 42.14 -12.27 -10.46
C GLU A 224 41.43 -13.50 -9.90
N THR A 225 41.61 -13.78 -8.63
CA THR A 225 41.09 -14.95 -7.93
C THR A 225 40.16 -14.59 -6.77
N ALA A 226 39.79 -13.32 -6.62
CA ALA A 226 38.97 -12.87 -5.50
C ALA A 226 37.48 -13.17 -5.66
N CYS A 227 36.99 -13.21 -6.88
CA CYS A 227 35.57 -13.54 -7.13
C CYS A 227 35.31 -15.03 -6.85
N PRO A 228 34.09 -15.36 -6.37
CA PRO A 228 33.69 -16.76 -6.17
C PRO A 228 33.73 -17.58 -7.46
N ASP A 229 33.73 -18.90 -7.31
CA ASP A 229 33.73 -19.83 -8.45
C ASP A 229 32.60 -19.52 -9.43
N GLY A 230 32.95 -19.45 -10.71
CA GLY A 230 32.00 -19.08 -11.79
C GLY A 230 31.77 -17.57 -11.96
N TRP A 231 32.34 -16.75 -11.09
CA TRP A 231 32.32 -15.29 -11.18
C TRP A 231 33.72 -14.75 -11.55
N ARG A 232 33.74 -13.56 -12.12
CA ARG A 232 34.95 -12.86 -12.52
C ARG A 232 34.87 -11.36 -12.22
N PRO A 233 35.99 -10.65 -12.17
CA PRO A 233 36.00 -9.19 -12.16
C PRO A 233 35.24 -8.61 -13.36
N ALA A 234 34.55 -7.51 -13.13
CA ALA A 234 33.90 -6.75 -14.21
C ALA A 234 34.96 -6.16 -15.13
N THR A 235 34.76 -6.25 -16.45
CA THR A 235 35.64 -5.64 -17.44
C THR A 235 35.41 -4.12 -17.53
N SER A 236 36.38 -3.39 -18.07
CA SER A 236 36.30 -1.97 -18.34
C SER A 236 35.06 -1.64 -19.22
N LYS A 237 34.79 -2.45 -20.25
CA LYS A 237 33.65 -2.27 -21.15
C LYS A 237 32.30 -2.50 -20.47
N GLU A 238 32.23 -3.44 -19.55
CA GLU A 238 31.02 -3.71 -18.78
C GLU A 238 30.75 -2.56 -17.82
N MET A 239 31.76 -2.08 -17.11
CA MET A 239 31.65 -0.90 -16.26
C MET A 239 31.25 0.35 -17.06
N GLU A 240 31.81 0.58 -18.28
CA GLU A 240 31.39 1.68 -19.16
C GLU A 240 29.90 1.63 -19.46
N LYS A 241 29.39 0.45 -19.85
CA LYS A 241 27.96 0.26 -20.14
C LYS A 241 27.10 0.49 -18.91
N LEU A 242 27.53 0.02 -17.73
CA LEU A 242 26.84 0.21 -16.48
C LEU A 242 26.72 1.69 -16.14
N PHE A 243 27.79 2.46 -16.31
CA PHE A 243 27.86 3.88 -15.95
C PHE A 243 27.22 4.83 -16.99
N TYR A 244 26.87 4.35 -18.17
CA TYR A 244 26.40 5.21 -19.26
C TYR A 244 25.18 6.05 -18.88
N TYR A 245 24.29 5.50 -18.04
CA TYR A 245 23.15 6.21 -17.48
C TYR A 245 23.30 6.32 -15.97
N GLY A 246 24.05 7.34 -15.53
CA GLY A 246 24.32 7.54 -14.12
C GLY A 246 23.08 7.90 -13.31
N SER A 247 23.09 7.51 -12.05
CA SER A 247 22.10 7.85 -11.04
C SER A 247 22.54 9.03 -10.16
N ALA A 248 21.67 9.45 -9.24
CA ALA A 248 22.02 10.43 -8.22
C ALA A 248 22.92 9.80 -7.13
N TRP A 249 23.75 10.63 -6.51
CA TRP A 249 24.44 10.29 -5.28
C TRP A 249 23.43 10.11 -4.15
N THR A 250 23.59 9.07 -3.36
CA THR A 250 22.66 8.73 -2.28
C THR A 250 23.35 7.92 -1.18
N SER A 251 22.61 7.60 -0.12
CA SER A 251 23.02 6.64 0.91
C SER A 251 22.13 5.39 0.82
N HIS A 252 22.74 4.23 0.91
CA HIS A 252 22.07 2.93 1.01
C HIS A 252 22.72 2.13 2.15
N ASN A 253 21.92 1.64 3.09
CA ASN A 253 22.38 0.93 4.30
C ASN A 253 23.47 1.69 5.07
N GLY A 254 23.30 3.02 5.20
CA GLY A 254 24.27 3.88 5.89
C GLY A 254 25.56 4.19 5.14
N VAL A 255 25.70 3.74 3.90
CA VAL A 255 26.89 3.93 3.05
C VAL A 255 26.56 4.87 1.90
N SER A 256 27.41 5.89 1.68
CA SER A 256 27.31 6.77 0.51
C SER A 256 27.73 6.06 -0.77
N GLY A 257 27.09 6.40 -1.90
CA GLY A 257 27.41 5.81 -3.19
C GLY A 257 26.40 6.16 -4.28
N ARG A 258 26.30 5.31 -5.30
CA ARG A 258 25.38 5.51 -6.42
C ARG A 258 24.73 4.21 -6.87
N TRP A 259 23.47 4.31 -7.31
CA TRP A 259 22.79 3.25 -8.05
C TRP A 259 23.08 3.34 -9.55
N TYR A 260 23.26 2.21 -10.20
CA TYR A 260 23.47 2.09 -11.64
C TYR A 260 22.60 1.00 -12.23
N SER A 261 21.97 1.30 -13.38
CA SER A 261 21.12 0.36 -14.12
C SER A 261 21.67 0.01 -15.51
N GLY A 262 22.66 0.75 -16.00
CA GLY A 262 23.10 0.62 -17.39
C GLY A 262 22.03 0.93 -18.42
N MET A 263 20.89 1.48 -18.02
CA MET A 263 19.71 1.78 -18.83
C MET A 263 19.16 3.18 -18.50
N ASN A 264 18.23 3.67 -19.33
CA ASN A 264 17.59 4.95 -19.10
C ASN A 264 16.90 5.00 -17.72
N LYS A 265 17.29 5.96 -16.88
CA LYS A 265 16.79 6.18 -15.52
C LYS A 265 15.27 6.44 -15.39
N TYR A 266 14.59 6.66 -16.49
CA TYR A 266 13.13 6.91 -16.51
C TYR A 266 12.29 5.65 -16.70
N ALA A 267 12.88 4.48 -16.88
CA ALA A 267 12.15 3.22 -16.92
C ALA A 267 11.83 2.75 -15.50
N GLU A 268 10.57 2.44 -15.22
CA GLU A 268 10.13 1.87 -13.94
C GLU A 268 10.64 0.42 -13.80
N ASN A 269 10.98 0.01 -12.58
CA ASN A 269 11.39 -1.37 -12.24
C ASN A 269 12.63 -1.88 -12.99
N VAL A 270 13.58 -0.99 -13.31
CA VAL A 270 14.84 -1.38 -13.96
C VAL A 270 15.78 -2.02 -12.93
N PRO A 271 16.39 -3.18 -13.23
CA PRO A 271 17.43 -3.77 -12.38
C PRO A 271 18.57 -2.78 -12.12
N GLN A 272 18.98 -2.66 -10.87
CA GLN A 272 20.01 -1.70 -10.44
C GLN A 272 20.94 -2.35 -9.42
N ILE A 273 22.22 -1.92 -9.45
CA ILE A 273 23.16 -2.25 -8.39
C ILE A 273 23.69 -0.97 -7.74
N PHE A 274 23.93 -1.05 -6.44
CA PHE A 274 24.56 0.01 -5.68
C PHE A 274 26.09 -0.16 -5.69
N LEU A 275 26.80 0.89 -6.03
CA LEU A 275 28.25 0.95 -5.91
C LEU A 275 28.62 1.91 -4.78
N PRO A 276 29.07 1.37 -3.61
CA PRO A 276 29.47 2.17 -2.48
C PRO A 276 30.73 3.00 -2.76
N ALA A 277 30.78 4.17 -2.12
CA ALA A 277 31.99 4.99 -2.05
C ALA A 277 32.98 4.39 -1.04
N ALA A 278 33.50 3.23 -1.37
CA ALA A 278 34.33 2.44 -0.48
C ALA A 278 35.74 3.02 -0.26
N GLY A 279 36.12 4.11 -0.94
CA GLY A 279 37.49 4.64 -0.89
C GLY A 279 38.51 3.72 -1.53
N GLY A 280 39.72 3.82 -1.08
CA GLY A 280 40.83 2.94 -1.42
C GLY A 280 41.85 2.84 -0.27
N CYS A 281 42.71 1.87 -0.34
CA CYS A 281 43.77 1.67 0.64
C CYS A 281 45.16 1.87 -0.03
N TRP A 282 45.97 2.76 0.51
CA TRP A 282 47.34 3.03 0.06
C TRP A 282 48.31 2.86 1.23
N PHE A 283 49.28 2.00 1.11
CA PHE A 283 50.27 1.71 2.16
C PHE A 283 49.62 1.34 3.51
N GLY A 284 48.47 0.64 3.49
CA GLY A 284 47.75 0.24 4.70
C GLY A 284 46.80 1.30 5.26
N GLU A 285 46.72 2.50 4.67
CA GLU A 285 45.82 3.57 5.09
C GLU A 285 44.60 3.66 4.16
N PHE A 286 43.40 3.60 4.72
CA PHE A 286 42.16 3.84 4.01
C PHE A 286 41.88 5.34 3.86
N ARG A 287 41.56 5.77 2.66
CA ARG A 287 41.27 7.16 2.32
C ARG A 287 40.00 7.26 1.46
N GLU A 288 39.36 8.41 1.52
CA GLU A 288 38.18 8.79 0.72
C GLU A 288 36.97 7.87 0.90
N VAL A 289 36.90 7.09 1.99
CA VAL A 289 35.71 6.30 2.33
C VAL A 289 34.51 7.24 2.56
N GLY A 290 33.38 6.93 1.93
CA GLY A 290 32.18 7.77 1.94
C GLY A 290 32.23 8.95 0.96
N GLN A 291 33.34 9.21 0.30
CA GLN A 291 33.56 10.31 -0.65
C GLN A 291 33.78 9.81 -2.08
N CYS A 292 34.51 8.71 -2.24
CA CYS A 292 34.81 8.11 -3.52
C CYS A 292 34.88 6.59 -3.40
N GLY A 293 34.49 5.85 -4.45
CA GLY A 293 34.75 4.41 -4.57
C GLY A 293 35.66 4.14 -5.74
N TYR A 294 36.68 3.30 -5.53
CA TYR A 294 37.61 2.87 -6.58
C TYR A 294 37.44 1.38 -6.84
N TYR A 295 37.24 1.05 -8.12
CA TYR A 295 36.92 -0.32 -8.55
C TYR A 295 37.92 -0.81 -9.59
N TRP A 296 38.50 -1.99 -9.34
CA TRP A 296 39.34 -2.68 -10.31
C TRP A 296 38.53 -3.12 -11.54
N THR A 297 39.23 -3.15 -12.69
CA THR A 297 38.76 -3.77 -13.93
C THR A 297 39.87 -4.68 -14.50
N ASP A 298 39.67 -5.18 -15.73
CA ASP A 298 40.60 -6.07 -16.44
C ASP A 298 41.74 -5.35 -17.15
N ALA A 299 41.62 -4.04 -17.38
CA ALA A 299 42.53 -3.33 -18.28
C ALA A 299 43.64 -2.56 -17.59
N LEU A 300 44.80 -2.47 -18.23
CA LEU A 300 45.89 -1.59 -17.86
C LEU A 300 45.72 -0.21 -18.49
N PHE A 301 46.07 0.83 -17.73
CA PHE A 301 46.04 2.23 -18.18
C PHE A 301 47.43 2.70 -18.59
N ASN A 302 47.62 2.89 -19.88
CA ASN A 302 48.77 3.56 -20.57
C ASN A 302 50.20 3.20 -20.23
N SER A 303 50.59 2.64 -19.12
CA SER A 303 51.95 2.17 -18.84
C SER A 303 52.04 1.47 -17.48
N GLY A 304 52.59 0.33 -17.48
CA GLY A 304 53.08 -0.65 -16.49
C GLY A 304 52.67 -0.62 -15.02
N ASP A 305 52.47 0.53 -14.41
CA ASP A 305 52.19 0.66 -12.97
C ASP A 305 50.77 1.05 -12.62
N ASN A 306 49.93 1.29 -13.61
CA ASN A 306 48.55 1.70 -13.39
C ASN A 306 47.56 0.79 -14.14
N ALA A 307 46.47 0.48 -13.52
CA ALA A 307 45.34 -0.21 -14.13
C ALA A 307 44.24 0.78 -14.48
N SER A 308 43.41 0.44 -15.46
CA SER A 308 42.17 1.15 -15.71
C SER A 308 41.15 0.73 -14.66
N GLY A 309 40.57 1.69 -14.00
CA GLY A 309 39.52 1.50 -13.01
C GLY A 309 38.42 2.56 -13.13
N TYR A 310 37.47 2.52 -12.23
CA TYR A 310 36.36 3.46 -12.20
C TYR A 310 36.24 4.12 -10.84
N GLY A 311 36.00 5.42 -10.87
CA GLY A 311 35.74 6.21 -9.68
C GLY A 311 34.28 6.56 -9.56
N VAL A 312 33.66 6.28 -8.43
CA VAL A 312 32.30 6.68 -8.07
C VAL A 312 32.39 7.87 -7.11
N LYS A 313 31.91 9.04 -7.53
CA LYS A 313 31.96 10.28 -6.72
C LYS A 313 30.60 10.96 -6.66
N ASP A 314 30.42 11.85 -5.69
CA ASP A 314 29.18 12.62 -5.52
C ASP A 314 28.86 13.55 -6.69
N TYR A 315 29.89 14.16 -7.28
CA TYR A 315 29.76 15.16 -8.37
C TYR A 315 30.06 14.63 -9.77
N ALA A 316 30.71 13.46 -9.88
CA ALA A 316 31.09 12.92 -11.19
C ALA A 316 31.28 11.40 -11.17
N ILE A 317 31.07 10.78 -12.34
CA ILE A 317 31.51 9.43 -12.65
C ILE A 317 32.84 9.59 -13.40
N GLN A 318 33.91 9.05 -12.86
CA GLN A 318 35.21 9.03 -13.56
C GLN A 318 35.39 7.68 -14.25
N ILE A 319 35.39 7.68 -15.56
CA ILE A 319 35.67 6.52 -16.41
C ILE A 319 37.15 6.50 -16.71
N GLY A 320 37.79 5.31 -16.61
CA GLY A 320 39.18 5.15 -16.95
C GLY A 320 40.16 5.84 -15.98
N VAL A 321 39.84 5.78 -14.68
CA VAL A 321 40.79 6.28 -13.64
C VAL A 321 42.02 5.40 -13.61
N GLY A 322 43.18 5.98 -13.68
CA GLY A 322 44.42 5.27 -13.46
C GLY A 322 44.59 4.87 -11.97
N LEU A 323 44.44 3.58 -11.69
CA LEU A 323 44.66 3.02 -10.36
C LEU A 323 46.06 2.42 -10.25
N SER A 324 46.75 2.68 -9.14
CA SER A 324 48.10 2.14 -8.93
C SER A 324 48.07 0.61 -8.79
N THR A 325 48.84 -0.11 -9.58
CA THR A 325 49.02 -1.58 -9.51
C THR A 325 50.05 -2.03 -8.48
N ARG A 326 50.61 -1.09 -7.75
CA ARG A 326 51.60 -1.41 -6.71
C ARG A 326 50.99 -2.30 -5.63
N ASP A 327 51.77 -3.23 -5.10
CA ASP A 327 51.33 -4.26 -4.14
C ASP A 327 50.68 -3.68 -2.85
N ASN A 328 51.01 -2.44 -2.50
CA ASN A 328 50.46 -1.70 -1.33
C ASN A 328 49.26 -0.84 -1.65
N SER A 329 48.71 -0.93 -2.86
CA SER A 329 47.41 -0.28 -3.22
C SER A 329 46.34 -1.34 -3.32
N ARG A 330 45.20 -1.08 -2.66
CA ARG A 330 44.07 -1.99 -2.63
C ARG A 330 42.77 -1.24 -2.92
N TYR A 331 41.89 -1.81 -3.76
CA TYR A 331 40.67 -1.22 -4.17
C TYR A 331 39.53 -2.26 -4.19
N SER A 332 38.31 -1.77 -4.27
CA SER A 332 37.10 -2.61 -4.34
C SER A 332 37.05 -3.41 -5.64
N LEU A 333 36.28 -4.48 -5.60
CA LEU A 333 36.00 -5.35 -6.73
C LEU A 333 34.50 -5.62 -6.83
N ARG A 334 33.95 -5.50 -8.04
CA ARG A 334 32.60 -5.96 -8.35
C ARG A 334 32.68 -7.17 -9.25
N CYS A 335 32.12 -8.29 -8.78
CA CYS A 335 32.09 -9.52 -9.54
C CYS A 335 30.89 -9.56 -10.50
N VAL A 336 31.11 -10.18 -11.66
CA VAL A 336 30.12 -10.45 -12.69
C VAL A 336 30.14 -11.89 -13.13
N GLN A 337 29.06 -12.36 -13.73
CA GLN A 337 28.94 -13.68 -14.33
C GLN A 337 28.19 -13.55 -15.65
N ASP A 338 28.67 -14.25 -16.68
CA ASP A 338 27.96 -14.35 -17.95
C ASP A 338 26.66 -15.16 -17.77
N LEU A 339 25.61 -14.81 -18.51
CA LEU A 339 24.30 -15.51 -18.46
C LEU A 339 24.40 -16.93 -19.02
#